data_208846a8906658b57040dce3650d6e51
#
_entry.id   208846a8906658b57040dce3650d6e51
#
_cell.length_a   1.000
_cell.length_b   1.000
_cell.length_c   1.000
_cell.angle_alpha   90.00
_cell.angle_beta   90.00
_cell.angle_gamma   90.00
#
_symmetry.space_group_name_H-M   'P 1'
#
loop_
_entity.id
_entity.type
_entity.pdbx_description
1 polymer ?
#
loop_
_entity_poly.entity_id
_entity_poly.type
_entity_poly.pdbx_seq_one_letter_code
_entity_poly.pdbx_strand_id
1 'polypeptide(L)'
;CIHIKLSCKLHYMNNVGFIGVGYMGYGIAKNILTKGNNLFVIANKNRKPIEKIVNKGAKEVKTFEEFKEKQLDILIKCVTNTPIAKEIANKLSKILDKKTLIIDITTHNKTGSIETEKIYQSNNINYVECPVMGGPVQAEEGVLGGIVGATDNNFKLAEPYFKLFCKNYFHFGSVGMGAKSKLLNNFLTLGNAALINHMVKAAKEFDLDLQKFFDVAKLGSGNSAALNR
;
A
#
# COMPACT_ATOMS: atom_id res chain seq x y z
N CYS A 1 -23.10 17.49 39.29
CA CYS A 1 -22.87 16.12 38.72
C CYS A 1 -22.40 16.26 37.29
N ILE A 2 -21.10 16.11 37.06
CA ILE A 2 -20.50 16.15 35.71
C ILE A 2 -20.52 14.71 35.19
N HIS A 3 -21.37 14.43 34.22
CA HIS A 3 -21.37 13.16 33.50
C HIS A 3 -20.20 13.18 32.50
N ILE A 4 -19.08 12.61 32.88
CA ILE A 4 -18.01 12.25 31.95
C ILE A 4 -18.50 11.04 31.16
N LYS A 5 -19.01 11.26 29.94
CA LYS A 5 -19.18 10.19 28.97
C LYS A 5 -17.80 9.71 28.55
N LEU A 6 -17.27 8.70 29.22
CA LEU A 6 -16.21 7.87 28.67
C LEU A 6 -16.78 7.12 27.44
N SER A 7 -16.55 7.68 26.28
CA SER A 7 -16.73 6.93 25.02
C SER A 7 -15.59 5.89 24.94
N CYS A 8 -15.81 4.75 25.58
CA CYS A 8 -14.99 3.56 25.36
C CYS A 8 -15.30 3.09 23.91
N LYS A 9 -14.58 3.59 22.91
CA LYS A 9 -14.57 2.97 21.60
C LYS A 9 -13.94 1.60 21.82
N LEU A 10 -14.78 0.56 21.91
CA LEU A 10 -14.32 -0.81 21.76
C LEU A 10 -13.51 -0.86 20.45
N HIS A 11 -12.18 -0.95 20.58
CA HIS A 11 -11.32 -1.27 19.46
C HIS A 11 -11.60 -2.73 19.13
N TYR A 12 -12.49 -2.97 18.16
CA TYR A 12 -12.64 -4.29 17.59
C TYR A 12 -11.30 -4.68 16.97
N MET A 13 -10.71 -5.73 17.52
CA MET A 13 -9.48 -6.30 17.02
C MET A 13 -9.79 -7.07 15.74
N ASN A 14 -9.36 -6.52 14.59
CA ASN A 14 -9.60 -7.16 13.30
C ASN A 14 -8.57 -8.25 13.03
N ASN A 15 -9.00 -9.30 12.34
CA ASN A 15 -8.13 -10.32 11.79
C ASN A 15 -7.66 -9.90 10.39
N VAL A 16 -6.41 -9.52 10.28
CA VAL A 16 -5.81 -8.98 9.06
C VAL A 16 -4.85 -10.00 8.46
N GLY A 17 -5.13 -10.47 7.25
CA GLY A 17 -4.16 -11.20 6.43
C GLY A 17 -3.26 -10.21 5.67
N PHE A 18 -1.97 -10.50 5.54
CA PHE A 18 -1.04 -9.66 4.79
C PHE A 18 -0.12 -10.48 3.91
N ILE A 19 -0.11 -10.19 2.62
CA ILE A 19 0.74 -10.84 1.62
C ILE A 19 1.67 -9.81 1.01
N GLY A 20 2.98 -10.10 1.07
CA GLY A 20 3.99 -9.22 0.49
C GLY A 20 4.68 -8.31 1.51
N VAL A 21 5.16 -8.90 2.61
CA VAL A 21 5.98 -8.22 3.61
C VAL A 21 7.39 -7.99 3.05
N GLY A 22 7.48 -7.09 2.06
CA GLY A 22 8.73 -6.62 1.46
C GLY A 22 9.09 -5.21 1.94
N TYR A 23 9.80 -4.43 1.11
CA TYR A 23 10.23 -3.06 1.45
C TYR A 23 9.09 -2.15 1.90
N MET A 24 8.00 -2.10 1.13
CA MET A 24 6.83 -1.29 1.47
C MET A 24 5.92 -2.00 2.47
N GLY A 25 5.68 -3.30 2.23
CA GLY A 25 4.75 -4.09 3.01
C GLY A 25 5.15 -4.25 4.47
N TYR A 26 6.43 -4.25 4.80
CA TYR A 26 6.90 -4.35 6.18
C TYR A 26 6.40 -3.18 7.06
N GLY A 27 6.58 -1.95 6.59
CA GLY A 27 6.12 -0.76 7.33
C GLY A 27 4.61 -0.75 7.52
N ILE A 28 3.86 -1.12 6.47
CA ILE A 28 2.39 -1.21 6.53
C ILE A 28 1.96 -2.30 7.54
N ALA A 29 2.52 -3.50 7.44
CA ALA A 29 2.25 -4.62 8.34
C ALA A 29 2.56 -4.27 9.81
N LYS A 30 3.69 -3.58 10.05
CA LYS A 30 4.08 -3.07 11.37
C LYS A 30 3.01 -2.13 11.94
N ASN A 31 2.52 -1.17 11.15
CA ASN A 31 1.49 -0.23 11.62
C ASN A 31 0.16 -0.92 11.93
N ILE A 32 -0.24 -1.91 11.14
CA ILE A 32 -1.44 -2.72 11.40
C ILE A 32 -1.31 -3.42 12.76
N LEU A 33 -0.18 -4.06 13.00
CA LEU A 33 0.11 -4.79 14.23
C LEU A 33 0.16 -3.85 15.45
N THR A 34 0.88 -2.74 15.36
CA THR A 34 1.04 -1.79 16.48
C THR A 34 -0.26 -1.07 16.85
N LYS A 35 -1.22 -1.01 15.94
CA LYS A 35 -2.57 -0.48 16.20
C LYS A 35 -3.55 -1.53 16.76
N GLY A 36 -3.04 -2.66 17.25
CA GLY A 36 -3.81 -3.64 18.03
C GLY A 36 -4.60 -4.65 17.21
N ASN A 37 -4.28 -4.87 15.94
CA ASN A 37 -4.93 -5.90 15.13
C ASN A 37 -4.20 -7.24 15.20
N ASN A 38 -4.92 -8.35 15.04
CA ASN A 38 -4.31 -9.66 14.77
C ASN A 38 -3.76 -9.65 13.35
N LEU A 39 -2.47 -9.87 13.20
CA LEU A 39 -1.82 -9.88 11.88
C LEU A 39 -1.33 -11.29 11.52
N PHE A 40 -1.82 -11.80 10.39
CA PHE A 40 -1.41 -13.07 9.81
C PHE A 40 -0.61 -12.82 8.54
N VAL A 41 0.60 -13.32 8.47
CA VAL A 41 1.53 -13.08 7.34
C VAL A 41 1.98 -14.38 6.70
N ILE A 42 2.27 -14.34 5.42
CA ILE A 42 2.84 -15.49 4.70
C ILE A 42 4.21 -15.13 4.12
N ALA A 43 5.17 -16.04 4.29
CA ALA A 43 6.51 -15.87 3.73
C ALA A 43 6.53 -16.16 2.22
N ASN A 44 7.41 -15.44 1.52
CA ASN A 44 7.87 -15.78 0.19
C ASN A 44 9.38 -16.09 0.27
N LYS A 45 10.13 -15.90 -0.80
CA LYS A 45 11.57 -16.21 -0.90
C LYS A 45 12.43 -15.53 0.19
N ASN A 46 12.18 -14.24 0.48
CA ASN A 46 12.90 -13.51 1.51
C ASN A 46 12.21 -13.63 2.87
N ARG A 47 12.82 -14.37 3.79
CA ARG A 47 12.27 -14.60 5.13
C ARG A 47 12.57 -13.48 6.14
N LYS A 48 13.64 -12.71 5.94
CA LYS A 48 14.08 -11.71 6.92
C LYS A 48 12.98 -10.73 7.36
N PRO A 49 12.15 -10.13 6.47
CA PRO A 49 11.07 -9.25 6.90
C PRO A 49 9.96 -9.98 7.66
N ILE A 50 9.70 -11.25 7.31
CA ILE A 50 8.70 -12.08 8.02
C ILE A 50 9.17 -12.37 9.45
N GLU A 51 10.40 -12.81 9.63
CA GLU A 51 10.97 -13.05 10.97
C GLU A 51 10.91 -11.80 11.84
N LYS A 52 11.25 -10.64 11.28
CA LYS A 52 11.17 -9.35 11.98
C LYS A 52 9.74 -9.01 12.45
N ILE A 53 8.73 -9.26 11.63
CA ILE A 53 7.35 -8.91 11.98
C ILE A 53 6.73 -9.97 12.93
N VAL A 54 7.09 -11.23 12.78
CA VAL A 54 6.69 -12.33 13.67
C VAL A 54 7.27 -12.10 15.09
N ASN A 55 8.53 -11.69 15.19
CA ASN A 55 9.15 -11.32 16.47
C ASN A 55 8.46 -10.10 17.15
N LYS A 56 7.65 -9.34 16.41
CA LYS A 56 6.82 -8.25 16.94
C LYS A 56 5.39 -8.68 17.29
N GLY A 57 5.03 -9.95 17.08
CA GLY A 57 3.73 -10.51 17.45
C GLY A 57 2.82 -10.89 16.27
N ALA A 58 3.24 -10.73 15.02
CA ALA A 58 2.50 -11.28 13.89
C ALA A 58 2.55 -12.82 13.90
N LYS A 59 1.52 -13.45 13.34
CA LYS A 59 1.41 -14.90 13.23
C LYS A 59 1.70 -15.32 11.80
N GLU A 60 2.69 -16.20 11.59
CA GLU A 60 2.98 -16.74 10.27
C GLU A 60 2.02 -17.85 9.92
N VAL A 61 1.44 -17.81 8.72
CA VAL A 61 0.76 -18.94 8.07
C VAL A 61 1.68 -19.53 7.01
N LYS A 62 1.60 -20.85 6.80
CA LYS A 62 2.50 -21.57 5.89
C LYS A 62 1.92 -21.70 4.49
N THR A 63 0.60 -21.76 4.38
CA THR A 63 -0.12 -21.91 3.12
C THR A 63 -1.23 -20.87 3.00
N PHE A 64 -1.76 -20.67 1.78
CA PHE A 64 -2.90 -19.77 1.60
C PHE A 64 -4.19 -20.33 2.22
N GLU A 65 -4.32 -21.65 2.29
CA GLU A 65 -5.47 -22.37 2.86
C GLU A 65 -5.63 -22.04 4.34
N GLU A 66 -4.53 -21.85 5.07
CA GLU A 66 -4.58 -21.47 6.48
C GLU A 66 -5.24 -20.12 6.73
N PHE A 67 -5.26 -19.20 5.75
CA PHE A 67 -5.98 -17.93 5.89
C PHE A 67 -7.49 -18.13 6.09
N LYS A 68 -8.07 -19.18 5.52
CA LYS A 68 -9.49 -19.51 5.70
C LYS A 68 -9.85 -19.72 7.18
N GLU A 69 -8.97 -20.41 7.92
CA GLU A 69 -9.18 -20.72 9.33
C GLU A 69 -9.08 -19.48 10.23
N LYS A 70 -8.45 -18.41 9.75
CA LYS A 70 -8.23 -17.18 10.54
C LYS A 70 -9.42 -16.23 10.52
N GLN A 71 -10.50 -16.55 9.79
CA GLN A 71 -11.70 -15.72 9.68
C GLN A 71 -11.38 -14.25 9.44
N LEU A 72 -10.62 -13.99 8.37
CA LEU A 72 -10.12 -12.65 8.07
C LEU A 72 -11.25 -11.66 7.81
N ASP A 73 -11.19 -10.50 8.46
CA ASP A 73 -12.02 -9.33 8.12
C ASP A 73 -11.52 -8.69 6.83
N ILE A 74 -10.18 -8.64 6.67
CA ILE A 74 -9.51 -8.02 5.54
C ILE A 74 -8.24 -8.79 5.18
N LEU A 75 -7.93 -8.83 3.89
CA LEU A 75 -6.64 -9.27 3.38
C LEU A 75 -6.00 -8.17 2.56
N ILE A 76 -4.81 -7.75 2.97
CA ILE A 76 -4.00 -6.74 2.28
C ILE A 76 -2.94 -7.43 1.44
N LYS A 77 -2.81 -7.00 0.19
CA LYS A 77 -1.85 -7.54 -0.76
C LYS A 77 -0.93 -6.42 -1.27
N CYS A 78 0.39 -6.62 -1.14
CA CYS A 78 1.43 -5.68 -1.56
C CYS A 78 2.56 -6.44 -2.27
N VAL A 79 2.32 -6.83 -3.53
CA VAL A 79 3.25 -7.65 -4.32
C VAL A 79 3.88 -6.87 -5.47
N THR A 80 4.83 -7.48 -6.16
CA THR A 80 5.73 -6.77 -7.08
C THR A 80 5.09 -6.39 -8.41
N ASN A 81 4.13 -7.16 -8.90
CA ASN A 81 3.53 -6.94 -10.23
C ASN A 81 2.17 -7.60 -10.41
N THR A 82 1.49 -7.25 -11.50
CA THR A 82 0.17 -7.77 -11.87
C THR A 82 0.12 -9.29 -12.06
N PRO A 83 1.06 -9.97 -12.76
CA PRO A 83 1.01 -11.43 -12.91
C PRO A 83 0.98 -12.16 -11.57
N ILE A 84 1.85 -11.81 -10.63
CA ILE A 84 1.89 -12.39 -9.29
C ILE A 84 0.58 -12.08 -8.53
N ALA A 85 0.08 -10.84 -8.63
CA ALA A 85 -1.16 -10.45 -7.98
C ALA A 85 -2.36 -11.27 -8.47
N LYS A 86 -2.44 -11.55 -9.79
CA LYS A 86 -3.49 -12.38 -10.39
C LYS A 86 -3.36 -13.86 -10.02
N GLU A 87 -2.14 -14.40 -9.99
CA GLU A 87 -1.91 -15.77 -9.52
C GLU A 87 -2.43 -15.97 -8.10
N ILE A 88 -2.07 -15.04 -7.20
CA ILE A 88 -2.54 -15.04 -5.80
C ILE A 88 -4.06 -14.89 -5.74
N ALA A 89 -4.65 -13.99 -6.54
CA ALA A 89 -6.10 -13.79 -6.59
C ALA A 89 -6.84 -15.07 -7.01
N ASN A 90 -6.36 -15.80 -8.02
CA ASN A 90 -6.93 -17.07 -8.46
C ASN A 90 -6.94 -18.16 -7.38
N LYS A 91 -5.94 -18.17 -6.49
CA LYS A 91 -5.88 -19.09 -5.35
C LYS A 91 -6.81 -18.64 -4.23
N LEU A 92 -6.67 -17.38 -3.80
CA LEU A 92 -7.38 -16.83 -2.64
C LEU A 92 -8.89 -16.72 -2.85
N SER A 93 -9.35 -16.36 -4.06
CA SER A 93 -10.78 -16.20 -4.35
C SER A 93 -11.59 -17.49 -4.17
N LYS A 94 -10.94 -18.65 -4.18
CA LYS A 94 -11.56 -19.97 -3.99
C LYS A 94 -11.63 -20.42 -2.53
N ILE A 95 -10.83 -19.81 -1.66
CA ILE A 95 -10.65 -20.27 -0.28
C ILE A 95 -11.10 -19.26 0.77
N LEU A 96 -11.04 -17.95 0.46
CA LEU A 96 -11.43 -16.91 1.41
C LEU A 96 -12.95 -16.86 1.61
N ASP A 97 -13.35 -16.42 2.80
CA ASP A 97 -14.75 -16.10 3.10
C ASP A 97 -15.20 -14.89 2.27
N LYS A 98 -16.45 -14.92 1.78
CA LYS A 98 -17.05 -13.84 0.99
C LYS A 98 -17.13 -12.51 1.73
N LYS A 99 -17.12 -12.52 3.07
CA LYS A 99 -17.07 -11.32 3.89
C LYS A 99 -15.70 -10.65 3.93
N THR A 100 -14.63 -11.37 3.58
CA THR A 100 -13.26 -10.82 3.59
C THR A 100 -13.12 -9.72 2.54
N LEU A 101 -12.72 -8.53 2.97
CA LEU A 101 -12.42 -7.42 2.07
C LEU A 101 -10.97 -7.52 1.59
N ILE A 102 -10.74 -7.42 0.28
CA ILE A 102 -9.38 -7.35 -0.29
C ILE A 102 -8.98 -5.89 -0.48
N ILE A 103 -7.83 -5.51 0.07
CA ILE A 103 -7.16 -4.24 -0.27
C ILE A 103 -5.86 -4.54 -0.99
N ASP A 104 -5.80 -4.17 -2.26
CA ASP A 104 -4.63 -4.42 -3.11
C ASP A 104 -3.79 -3.14 -3.26
N ILE A 105 -2.62 -3.14 -2.63
CA ILE A 105 -1.65 -2.03 -2.66
C ILE A 105 -0.69 -2.17 -3.86
N THR A 106 -0.74 -3.29 -4.56
CA THR A 106 0.11 -3.56 -5.73
C THR A 106 -0.09 -2.48 -6.80
N THR A 107 1.01 -1.99 -7.38
CA THR A 107 0.91 -1.09 -8.53
C THR A 107 0.60 -1.89 -9.78
N HIS A 108 -0.61 -1.73 -10.29
CA HIS A 108 -1.11 -2.31 -11.53
C HIS A 108 -1.14 -1.28 -12.67
N ASN A 109 -1.27 -1.75 -13.92
CA ASN A 109 -1.91 -0.95 -14.95
C ASN A 109 -3.44 -1.07 -14.83
N LYS A 110 -4.19 -0.23 -15.54
CA LYS A 110 -5.67 -0.21 -15.48
C LYS A 110 -6.29 -1.58 -15.74
N THR A 111 -5.87 -2.26 -16.80
CA THR A 111 -6.39 -3.56 -17.22
C THR A 111 -6.13 -4.63 -16.15
N GLY A 112 -4.90 -4.67 -15.62
CA GLY A 112 -4.51 -5.62 -14.58
C GLY A 112 -5.29 -5.46 -13.28
N SER A 113 -5.61 -4.22 -12.90
CA SER A 113 -6.43 -3.95 -11.72
C SER A 113 -7.87 -4.47 -11.90
N ILE A 114 -8.50 -4.16 -13.04
CA ILE A 114 -9.86 -4.61 -13.38
C ILE A 114 -9.92 -6.13 -13.49
N GLU A 115 -8.93 -6.77 -14.13
CA GLU A 115 -8.88 -8.22 -14.23
C GLU A 115 -8.73 -8.90 -12.85
N THR A 116 -7.93 -8.31 -11.97
CA THR A 116 -7.77 -8.80 -10.59
C THR A 116 -9.08 -8.66 -9.79
N GLU A 117 -9.78 -7.53 -9.93
CA GLU A 117 -11.11 -7.34 -9.36
C GLU A 117 -12.09 -8.42 -9.83
N LYS A 118 -12.17 -8.68 -11.14
CA LYS A 118 -13.07 -9.69 -11.71
C LYS A 118 -12.86 -11.09 -11.13
N ILE A 119 -11.60 -11.47 -10.84
CA ILE A 119 -11.29 -12.76 -10.21
C ILE A 119 -11.93 -12.85 -8.83
N TYR A 120 -11.88 -11.80 -8.02
CA TYR A 120 -12.51 -11.79 -6.70
C TYR A 120 -14.03 -11.69 -6.79
N GLN A 121 -14.54 -10.83 -7.66
CA GLN A 121 -15.99 -10.64 -7.87
C GLN A 121 -16.71 -11.91 -8.33
N SER A 122 -16.07 -12.73 -9.19
CA SER A 122 -16.65 -14.02 -9.61
C SER A 122 -16.87 -15.01 -8.47
N ASN A 123 -16.27 -14.75 -7.31
CA ASN A 123 -16.46 -15.50 -6.06
C ASN A 123 -17.20 -14.68 -4.98
N ASN A 124 -17.80 -13.54 -5.35
CA ASN A 124 -18.52 -12.62 -4.46
C ASN A 124 -17.64 -12.05 -3.32
N ILE A 125 -16.36 -11.83 -3.57
CA ILE A 125 -15.41 -11.21 -2.65
C ILE A 125 -15.23 -9.74 -3.04
N ASN A 126 -15.36 -8.84 -2.07
CA ASN A 126 -15.18 -7.41 -2.26
C ASN A 126 -13.69 -7.07 -2.48
N TYR A 127 -13.44 -6.18 -3.44
CA TYR A 127 -12.09 -5.76 -3.82
C TYR A 127 -11.97 -4.24 -3.88
N VAL A 128 -10.83 -3.76 -3.42
CA VAL A 128 -10.42 -2.35 -3.46
C VAL A 128 -8.96 -2.28 -3.93
N GLU A 129 -8.67 -1.51 -4.96
CA GLU A 129 -7.30 -1.13 -5.27
C GLU A 129 -6.89 0.10 -4.44
N CYS A 130 -5.68 0.09 -3.91
CA CYS A 130 -5.14 1.21 -3.15
C CYS A 130 -3.62 1.33 -3.33
N PRO A 131 -3.12 1.55 -4.55
CA PRO A 131 -1.71 1.88 -4.69
C PRO A 131 -1.36 3.12 -3.85
N VAL A 132 -0.15 3.12 -3.28
CA VAL A 132 0.24 4.13 -2.30
C VAL A 132 1.34 5.06 -2.81
N MET A 133 1.35 6.27 -2.26
CA MET A 133 2.37 7.30 -2.41
C MET A 133 3.25 7.34 -1.17
N GLY A 134 4.53 7.57 -1.38
CA GLY A 134 5.55 7.51 -0.34
C GLY A 134 6.50 6.33 -0.53
N GLY A 135 7.52 6.29 0.30
CA GLY A 135 8.54 5.23 0.30
C GLY A 135 8.50 4.38 1.58
N PRO A 136 9.50 3.50 1.77
CA PRO A 136 9.56 2.63 2.95
C PRO A 136 9.55 3.39 4.30
N VAL A 137 10.16 4.56 4.36
CA VAL A 137 10.17 5.41 5.57
C VAL A 137 8.74 5.83 5.92
N GLN A 138 8.01 6.42 4.97
CA GLN A 138 6.62 6.83 5.17
C GLN A 138 5.70 5.64 5.46
N ALA A 139 6.02 4.45 4.89
CA ALA A 139 5.30 3.22 5.22
C ALA A 139 5.51 2.82 6.68
N GLU A 140 6.74 2.92 7.20
CA GLU A 140 7.02 2.62 8.61
C GLU A 140 6.42 3.65 9.59
N GLU A 141 6.34 4.91 9.18
CA GLU A 141 5.71 5.99 9.94
C GLU A 141 4.17 5.95 9.89
N GLY A 142 3.59 5.18 8.96
CA GLY A 142 2.13 5.11 8.79
C GLY A 142 1.53 6.37 8.14
N VAL A 143 2.32 7.10 7.35
CA VAL A 143 1.95 8.39 6.73
C VAL A 143 1.88 8.33 5.20
N LEU A 144 1.62 7.16 4.64
CA LEU A 144 1.43 7.01 3.19
C LEU A 144 0.24 7.82 2.66
N GLY A 145 0.25 8.09 1.36
CA GLY A 145 -0.92 8.59 0.63
C GLY A 145 -1.59 7.44 -0.12
N GLY A 146 -2.88 7.17 0.13
CA GLY A 146 -3.65 6.14 -0.56
C GLY A 146 -4.33 6.71 -1.82
N ILE A 147 -4.22 6.00 -2.95
CA ILE A 147 -4.92 6.32 -4.20
C ILE A 147 -5.94 5.21 -4.44
N VAL A 148 -7.21 5.46 -4.11
CA VAL A 148 -8.21 4.40 -4.03
C VAL A 148 -9.08 4.32 -5.28
N GLY A 149 -9.18 3.12 -5.85
CA GLY A 149 -10.20 2.76 -6.85
C GLY A 149 -11.09 1.66 -6.30
N ALA A 150 -12.39 1.95 -6.20
CA ALA A 150 -13.40 1.04 -5.63
C ALA A 150 -14.81 1.51 -5.98
N THR A 151 -15.83 0.67 -5.74
CA THR A 151 -17.20 1.16 -5.60
C THR A 151 -17.33 2.00 -4.33
N ASP A 152 -18.30 2.91 -4.26
CA ASP A 152 -18.53 3.74 -3.06
C ASP A 152 -18.75 2.90 -1.81
N ASN A 153 -19.45 1.78 -1.94
CA ASN A 153 -19.66 0.85 -0.83
C ASN A 153 -18.36 0.22 -0.33
N ASN A 154 -17.55 -0.32 -1.25
CA ASN A 154 -16.27 -0.93 -0.89
C ASN A 154 -15.26 0.10 -0.35
N PHE A 155 -15.29 1.35 -0.86
CA PHE A 155 -14.49 2.43 -0.31
C PHE A 155 -14.85 2.68 1.17
N LYS A 156 -16.12 2.81 1.50
CA LYS A 156 -16.60 3.00 2.89
C LYS A 156 -16.20 1.84 3.80
N LEU A 157 -16.28 0.60 3.31
CA LEU A 157 -15.85 -0.59 4.05
C LEU A 157 -14.34 -0.61 4.31
N ALA A 158 -13.54 -0.13 3.35
CA ALA A 158 -12.09 -0.09 3.45
C ALA A 158 -11.54 1.09 4.26
N GLU A 159 -12.30 2.15 4.40
CA GLU A 159 -11.87 3.42 5.01
C GLU A 159 -11.22 3.28 6.40
N PRO A 160 -11.77 2.48 7.34
CA PRO A 160 -11.14 2.28 8.65
C PRO A 160 -9.74 1.69 8.56
N TYR A 161 -9.50 0.86 7.55
CA TYR A 161 -8.22 0.17 7.35
C TYR A 161 -7.16 1.06 6.69
N PHE A 162 -7.56 2.01 5.82
CA PHE A 162 -6.60 2.99 5.28
C PHE A 162 -5.94 3.80 6.39
N LYS A 163 -6.68 4.16 7.42
CA LYS A 163 -6.18 4.90 8.61
C LYS A 163 -5.09 4.14 9.37
N LEU A 164 -4.92 2.85 9.12
CA LEU A 164 -3.86 2.06 9.75
C LEU A 164 -2.48 2.39 9.17
N PHE A 165 -2.38 2.83 7.91
CA PHE A 165 -1.10 3.04 7.24
C PHE A 165 -1.04 4.28 6.33
N CYS A 166 -2.16 4.96 6.11
CA CYS A 166 -2.23 6.21 5.34
C CYS A 166 -2.52 7.41 6.24
N LYS A 167 -1.85 8.53 5.97
CA LYS A 167 -2.19 9.85 6.51
C LYS A 167 -3.36 10.47 5.75
N ASN A 168 -3.32 10.35 4.41
CA ASN A 168 -4.37 10.83 3.52
C ASN A 168 -4.70 9.72 2.51
N TYR A 169 -5.94 9.66 2.05
CA TYR A 169 -6.37 8.75 0.97
C TYR A 169 -7.47 9.42 0.15
N PHE A 170 -7.48 9.16 -1.15
CA PHE A 170 -8.37 9.81 -2.10
C PHE A 170 -9.08 8.75 -2.94
N HIS A 171 -10.40 8.86 -3.03
CA HIS A 171 -11.23 7.99 -3.86
C HIS A 171 -11.31 8.56 -5.28
N PHE A 172 -10.78 7.83 -6.25
CA PHE A 172 -10.75 8.23 -7.67
C PHE A 172 -11.89 7.63 -8.50
N GLY A 173 -12.83 6.93 -7.88
CA GLY A 173 -13.92 6.23 -8.54
C GLY A 173 -13.67 4.73 -8.66
N SER A 174 -14.23 4.08 -9.69
CA SER A 174 -14.16 2.63 -9.88
C SER A 174 -12.73 2.07 -9.96
N VAL A 175 -12.59 0.77 -9.76
CA VAL A 175 -11.31 0.04 -9.93
C VAL A 175 -10.71 0.32 -11.31
N GLY A 176 -9.41 0.50 -11.36
CA GLY A 176 -8.63 0.98 -12.50
C GLY A 176 -8.36 2.47 -12.50
N MET A 177 -9.15 3.28 -11.76
CA MET A 177 -8.92 4.73 -11.66
C MET A 177 -7.78 5.06 -10.70
N GLY A 178 -7.64 4.30 -9.61
CA GLY A 178 -6.48 4.37 -8.71
C GLY A 178 -5.18 4.01 -9.45
N ALA A 179 -5.19 2.93 -10.21
CA ALA A 179 -4.05 2.52 -11.03
C ALA A 179 -3.63 3.59 -12.04
N LYS A 180 -4.58 4.21 -12.76
CA LYS A 180 -4.30 5.32 -13.69
C LYS A 180 -3.64 6.50 -12.97
N SER A 181 -4.22 6.93 -11.84
CA SER A 181 -3.70 8.05 -11.06
C SER A 181 -2.29 7.76 -10.54
N LYS A 182 -2.04 6.52 -10.08
CA LYS A 182 -0.71 6.09 -9.65
C LYS A 182 0.31 6.13 -10.79
N LEU A 183 -0.05 5.68 -11.99
CA LEU A 183 0.85 5.70 -13.15
C LEU A 183 1.18 7.12 -13.59
N LEU A 184 0.22 8.04 -13.60
CA LEU A 184 0.47 9.46 -13.91
C LEU A 184 1.42 10.08 -12.88
N ASN A 185 1.22 9.79 -11.60
CA ASN A 185 2.14 10.27 -10.58
C ASN A 185 3.55 9.67 -10.72
N ASN A 186 3.66 8.39 -11.03
CA ASN A 186 4.95 7.76 -11.27
C ASN A 186 5.65 8.36 -12.49
N PHE A 187 4.91 8.67 -13.56
CA PHE A 187 5.44 9.38 -14.73
C PHE A 187 6.04 10.73 -14.34
N LEU A 188 5.32 11.53 -13.54
CA LEU A 188 5.84 12.81 -13.06
C LEU A 188 7.08 12.65 -12.18
N THR A 189 7.08 11.68 -11.26
CA THR A 189 8.21 11.41 -10.36
C THR A 189 9.46 10.99 -11.12
N LEU A 190 9.31 10.07 -12.08
CA LEU A 190 10.43 9.57 -12.89
C LEU A 190 10.91 10.62 -13.88
N GLY A 191 10.00 11.41 -14.45
CA GLY A 191 10.32 12.55 -15.31
C GLY A 191 11.19 13.58 -14.57
N ASN A 192 10.79 13.96 -13.37
CA ASN A 192 11.60 14.87 -12.54
C ASN A 192 12.99 14.31 -12.25
N ALA A 193 13.09 13.01 -11.90
CA ALA A 193 14.40 12.37 -11.66
C ALA A 193 15.27 12.36 -12.94
N ALA A 194 14.68 12.08 -14.10
CA ALA A 194 15.39 12.11 -15.38
C ALA A 194 15.90 13.53 -15.73
N LEU A 195 15.06 14.55 -15.55
CA LEU A 195 15.45 15.94 -15.75
C LEU A 195 16.61 16.37 -14.84
N ILE A 196 16.57 15.98 -13.55
CA ILE A 196 17.64 16.26 -12.59
C ILE A 196 18.94 15.59 -13.05
N ASN A 197 18.90 14.33 -13.51
CA ASN A 197 20.07 13.65 -14.01
C ASN A 197 20.70 14.34 -15.25
N HIS A 198 19.87 14.83 -16.16
CA HIS A 198 20.35 15.61 -17.30
C HIS A 198 20.97 16.94 -16.86
N MET A 199 20.32 17.63 -15.95
CA MET A 199 20.83 18.87 -15.37
C MET A 199 22.18 18.68 -14.68
N VAL A 200 22.36 17.62 -13.90
CA VAL A 200 23.65 17.31 -13.25
C VAL A 200 24.77 17.07 -14.28
N LYS A 201 24.46 16.41 -15.39
CA LYS A 201 25.44 16.21 -16.47
C LYS A 201 25.84 17.56 -17.10
N ALA A 202 24.88 18.39 -17.46
CA ALA A 202 25.14 19.71 -18.03
C ALA A 202 25.93 20.62 -17.07
N ALA A 203 25.59 20.61 -15.78
CA ALA A 203 26.30 21.41 -14.78
C ALA A 203 27.77 20.98 -14.65
N LYS A 204 28.08 19.69 -14.80
CA LYS A 204 29.48 19.20 -14.83
C LYS A 204 30.21 19.64 -16.10
N GLU A 205 29.55 19.62 -17.26
CA GLU A 205 30.13 20.10 -18.52
C GLU A 205 30.43 21.61 -18.48
N PHE A 206 29.72 22.37 -17.67
CA PHE A 206 29.90 23.81 -17.45
C PHE A 206 30.85 24.12 -16.27
N ASP A 207 31.49 23.12 -15.67
CA ASP A 207 32.36 23.29 -14.50
C ASP A 207 31.68 23.99 -13.31
N LEU A 208 30.38 23.83 -13.17
CA LEU A 208 29.63 24.41 -12.06
C LEU A 208 29.83 23.62 -10.76
N ASP A 209 29.92 24.36 -9.65
CA ASP A 209 29.84 23.78 -8.32
C ASP A 209 28.44 23.21 -8.10
N LEU A 210 28.33 21.89 -8.08
CA LEU A 210 27.05 21.18 -7.98
C LEU A 210 26.31 21.49 -6.68
N GLN A 211 27.03 21.67 -5.56
CA GLN A 211 26.39 21.97 -4.29
C GLN A 211 25.71 23.34 -4.34
N LYS A 212 26.41 24.35 -4.79
CA LYS A 212 25.86 25.69 -4.95
C LYS A 212 24.70 25.71 -5.95
N PHE A 213 24.84 24.94 -7.04
CA PHE A 213 23.78 24.83 -8.03
C PHE A 213 22.50 24.20 -7.43
N PHE A 214 22.62 23.12 -6.67
CA PHE A 214 21.47 22.50 -5.98
C PHE A 214 20.82 23.45 -4.96
N ASP A 215 21.64 24.20 -4.21
CA ASP A 215 21.13 25.13 -3.20
C ASP A 215 20.33 26.25 -3.87
N VAL A 216 20.82 26.80 -4.99
CA VAL A 216 20.08 27.79 -5.79
C VAL A 216 18.82 27.19 -6.40
N ALA A 217 18.89 26.00 -6.98
CA ALA A 217 17.73 25.36 -7.63
C ALA A 217 16.58 25.08 -6.63
N LYS A 218 16.89 24.81 -5.36
CA LYS A 218 15.92 24.64 -4.30
C LYS A 218 15.16 25.92 -3.92
N LEU A 219 15.73 27.08 -4.19
CA LEU A 219 15.11 28.39 -3.86
C LEU A 219 14.02 28.80 -4.86
N GLY A 220 14.03 28.23 -6.06
CA GLY A 220 13.15 28.62 -7.16
C GLY A 220 12.18 27.54 -7.61
N SER A 221 11.59 27.77 -8.77
CA SER A 221 10.64 26.86 -9.44
C SER A 221 11.24 25.52 -9.88
N GLY A 222 12.57 25.39 -9.88
CA GLY A 222 13.28 24.13 -10.10
C GLY A 222 13.17 23.13 -8.94
N ASN A 223 12.68 23.58 -7.78
CA ASN A 223 12.53 22.70 -6.62
C ASN A 223 11.50 21.60 -6.85
N SER A 224 11.85 20.41 -6.42
CA SER A 224 10.94 19.24 -6.44
C SER A 224 11.31 18.25 -5.35
N ALA A 225 10.36 17.37 -4.98
CA ALA A 225 10.64 16.28 -4.04
C ALA A 225 11.78 15.35 -4.52
N ALA A 226 12.00 15.24 -5.82
CA ALA A 226 13.10 14.47 -6.40
C ALA A 226 14.45 15.18 -6.19
N LEU A 227 14.49 16.50 -6.27
CA LEU A 227 15.70 17.32 -6.07
C LEU A 227 16.14 17.31 -4.59
N ASN A 228 15.22 17.08 -3.66
CA ASN A 228 15.47 17.12 -2.21
C ASN A 228 15.82 15.76 -1.61
N ARG A 229 16.03 14.72 -2.45
CA ARG A 229 16.41 13.38 -2.05
C ARG A 229 17.91 13.13 -2.26
#